data_c3af7751a19f116c45a3bc1203c8efb4
#
_entry.id   c3af7751a19f116c45a3bc1203c8efb4
#
_cell.length_a   1.000
_cell.length_b   1.000
_cell.length_c   1.000
_cell.angle_alpha   90.00
_cell.angle_beta   90.00
_cell.angle_gamma   90.00
#
_symmetry.space_group_name_H-M   'P 1'
#
loop_
_entity.id
_entity.type
_entity.pdbx_description
1 polymer ?
#
loop_
_entity_poly.entity_id
_entity_poly.type
_entity_poly.pdbx_seq_one_letter_code
_entity_poly.pdbx_strand_id
1 'polypeptide(L)'
;MKNTITSLIIATAVVAVPVQADTLLGLYVGAQAWNMDTKGGFSNDASLTEFDFDTETKASFYAALEHPIPFVPNIKVRRTALDTMGDIILTSEFTFNGEIFSTDTPLNTEVDMTNTDFILYYELFDNDLISFDFGINGKYIDGEIFVQDSSDTTNFAREEFSGVVPMVYSRLYVGLPFTGLGVYAEGSFLSIDDHTLSDYEVALTYEFVDNLAVDMSLQLGYRATVLELDDLDNIYSDLEFSGAFAGIEVHF
;
A
#
# COMPACT_ATOMS: atom_id res chain seq x y z
N MET A 1 0.15 -36.19 -2.69
CA MET A 1 1.53 -35.96 -2.22
C MET A 1 1.48 -34.68 -1.39
N LYS A 2 1.79 -34.72 -0.09
CA LYS A 2 1.66 -33.58 0.81
C LYS A 2 2.90 -32.68 0.65
N ASN A 3 2.72 -31.47 0.15
CA ASN A 3 3.80 -30.46 0.15
C ASN A 3 3.77 -29.74 1.49
N THR A 4 4.79 -30.00 2.28
CA THR A 4 5.04 -29.31 3.55
C THR A 4 5.76 -28.01 3.24
N ILE A 5 5.05 -26.88 3.37
CA ILE A 5 5.67 -25.55 3.30
C ILE A 5 6.41 -25.32 4.62
N THR A 6 7.73 -25.36 4.56
CA THR A 6 8.60 -25.06 5.69
C THR A 6 8.75 -23.54 5.76
N SER A 7 8.01 -22.91 6.69
CA SER A 7 8.18 -21.50 7.01
C SER A 7 9.56 -21.28 7.63
N LEU A 8 10.46 -20.63 6.90
CA LEU A 8 11.76 -20.21 7.40
C LEU A 8 11.59 -18.93 8.22
N ILE A 9 11.51 -19.06 9.54
CA ILE A 9 11.60 -17.93 10.45
C ILE A 9 13.08 -17.53 10.52
N ILE A 10 13.43 -16.43 9.85
CA ILE A 10 14.74 -15.79 10.02
C ILE A 10 14.67 -14.95 11.30
N ALA A 11 15.10 -15.54 12.40
CA ALA A 11 15.38 -14.79 13.63
C ALA A 11 16.70 -14.04 13.42
N THR A 12 16.63 -12.80 12.96
CA THR A 12 17.77 -11.88 13.00
C THR A 12 18.00 -11.49 14.45
N ALA A 13 19.11 -11.97 15.03
CA ALA A 13 19.58 -11.49 16.32
C ALA A 13 20.00 -10.02 16.17
N VAL A 14 19.16 -9.10 16.64
CA VAL A 14 19.52 -7.70 16.79
C VAL A 14 20.55 -7.65 17.92
N VAL A 15 21.80 -7.37 17.57
CA VAL A 15 22.84 -7.06 18.57
C VAL A 15 22.50 -5.68 19.12
N ALA A 16 21.90 -5.64 20.30
CA ALA A 16 21.66 -4.40 21.04
C ALA A 16 23.04 -3.79 21.39
N VAL A 17 23.43 -2.77 20.65
CA VAL A 17 24.49 -1.87 21.07
C VAL A 17 23.84 -0.88 22.04
N PRO A 18 24.32 -0.72 23.28
CA PRO A 18 23.77 0.31 24.17
C PRO A 18 24.17 1.67 23.59
N VAL A 19 23.25 2.33 22.90
CA VAL A 19 23.38 3.73 22.49
C VAL A 19 22.86 4.57 23.64
N GLN A 20 23.72 5.38 24.20
CA GLN A 20 23.29 6.45 25.12
C GLN A 20 22.47 7.45 24.29
N ALA A 21 21.23 7.65 24.72
CA ALA A 21 20.26 8.49 24.05
C ALA A 21 20.62 9.98 24.17
N ASP A 22 21.19 10.52 23.11
CA ASP A 22 20.75 11.72 22.41
C ASP A 22 20.63 11.24 20.98
N THR A 23 19.43 10.92 20.56
CA THR A 23 19.17 10.12 19.35
C THR A 23 19.53 10.91 18.11
N LEU A 24 20.75 10.73 17.64
CA LEU A 24 21.22 11.20 16.34
C LEU A 24 20.58 10.42 15.18
N LEU A 25 19.92 9.30 15.45
CA LEU A 25 19.30 8.43 14.46
C LEU A 25 18.03 7.80 15.06
N GLY A 26 16.88 8.02 14.41
CA GLY A 26 15.63 7.32 14.68
C GLY A 26 15.43 6.17 13.69
N LEU A 27 15.29 4.95 14.17
CA LEU A 27 14.94 3.80 13.35
C LEU A 27 13.54 3.33 13.71
N TYR A 28 12.62 3.41 12.74
CA TYR A 28 11.25 2.93 12.87
C TYR A 28 11.08 1.66 12.04
N VAL A 29 10.40 0.67 12.61
CA VAL A 29 10.02 -0.55 11.90
C VAL A 29 8.58 -0.86 12.24
N GLY A 30 7.74 -1.06 11.20
CA GLY A 30 6.33 -1.32 11.40
C GLY A 30 5.79 -2.43 10.52
N ALA A 31 4.68 -2.99 10.99
CA ALA A 31 3.90 -3.99 10.28
C ALA A 31 2.40 -3.68 10.46
N GLN A 32 1.64 -3.83 9.38
CA GLN A 32 0.20 -3.61 9.35
C GLN A 32 -0.50 -4.81 8.71
N ALA A 33 -1.67 -5.15 9.22
CA ALA A 33 -2.64 -6.05 8.59
C ALA A 33 -3.85 -5.22 8.16
N TRP A 34 -4.13 -5.19 6.86
CA TRP A 34 -5.16 -4.39 6.24
C TRP A 34 -6.28 -5.28 5.73
N ASN A 35 -7.50 -5.15 6.29
CA ASN A 35 -8.71 -5.80 5.79
C ASN A 35 -9.26 -4.98 4.64
N MET A 36 -8.87 -5.35 3.43
CA MET A 36 -9.04 -4.62 2.20
C MET A 36 -10.29 -5.10 1.46
N ASP A 37 -11.16 -4.18 1.13
CA ASP A 37 -12.28 -4.32 0.21
C ASP A 37 -11.88 -3.64 -1.11
N THR A 38 -12.15 -4.28 -2.24
CA THR A 38 -11.81 -3.78 -3.57
C THR A 38 -13.07 -3.50 -4.37
N LYS A 39 -13.11 -2.38 -5.07
CA LYS A 39 -14.22 -1.97 -5.92
C LYS A 39 -13.73 -1.42 -7.23
N GLY A 40 -14.63 -1.46 -8.23
CA GLY A 40 -14.39 -0.87 -9.55
C GLY A 40 -14.11 -1.89 -10.61
N GLY A 41 -13.41 -1.46 -11.67
CA GLY A 41 -13.18 -2.28 -12.83
C GLY A 41 -12.13 -1.73 -13.77
N PHE A 42 -11.97 -2.44 -14.87
CA PHE A 42 -11.03 -2.08 -15.92
C PHE A 42 -11.53 -2.57 -17.29
N SER A 43 -10.96 -2.03 -18.36
CA SER A 43 -11.26 -2.43 -19.74
C SER A 43 -10.17 -1.89 -20.69
N ASN A 44 -10.15 -2.38 -21.93
CA ASN A 44 -9.49 -1.68 -23.03
C ASN A 44 -10.38 -0.64 -23.73
N ASP A 45 -11.61 -0.47 -23.29
CA ASP A 45 -12.57 0.51 -23.78
C ASP A 45 -12.97 1.48 -22.67
N ALA A 46 -13.46 2.67 -23.02
CA ALA A 46 -13.94 3.67 -22.05
C ALA A 46 -15.15 3.18 -21.19
N SER A 47 -15.78 2.08 -21.59
CA SER A 47 -16.80 1.40 -20.78
C SER A 47 -16.13 0.37 -19.88
N LEU A 48 -15.97 0.71 -18.62
CA LEU A 48 -15.38 -0.20 -17.62
C LEU A 48 -16.28 -1.43 -17.39
N THR A 49 -15.64 -2.57 -17.21
CA THR A 49 -16.28 -3.77 -16.68
C THR A 49 -15.95 -3.86 -15.19
N GLU A 50 -16.98 -3.67 -14.35
CA GLU A 50 -16.85 -3.79 -12.90
C GLU A 50 -16.89 -5.27 -12.50
N PHE A 51 -15.99 -5.66 -11.59
CA PHE A 51 -15.91 -7.01 -11.05
C PHE A 51 -16.39 -7.03 -9.59
N ASP A 52 -16.91 -8.17 -9.14
CA ASP A 52 -17.23 -8.42 -7.74
C ASP A 52 -15.98 -9.01 -7.07
N PHE A 53 -15.21 -8.13 -6.44
CA PHE A 53 -13.95 -8.50 -5.82
C PHE A 53 -14.13 -9.02 -4.40
N ASP A 54 -13.29 -9.97 -4.01
CA ASP A 54 -13.23 -10.50 -2.66
C ASP A 54 -12.65 -9.51 -1.66
N THR A 55 -13.19 -9.50 -0.44
CA THR A 55 -12.55 -8.82 0.69
C THR A 55 -11.42 -9.67 1.24
N GLU A 56 -10.20 -9.12 1.30
CA GLU A 56 -9.02 -9.87 1.71
C GLU A 56 -8.23 -9.15 2.82
N THR A 57 -7.41 -9.92 3.55
CA THR A 57 -6.49 -9.34 4.54
C THR A 57 -5.07 -9.38 3.99
N LYS A 58 -4.49 -8.19 3.75
CA LYS A 58 -3.17 -8.00 3.19
C LYS A 58 -2.18 -7.44 4.21
N ALA A 59 -0.91 -7.73 4.00
CA ALA A 59 0.16 -7.27 4.89
C ALA A 59 0.94 -6.10 4.27
N SER A 60 1.33 -5.16 5.12
CA SER A 60 2.28 -4.11 4.79
C SER A 60 3.39 -4.07 5.84
N PHE A 61 4.64 -3.87 5.39
CA PHE A 61 5.82 -3.74 6.25
C PHE A 61 6.59 -2.50 5.86
N TYR A 62 7.10 -1.76 6.84
CA TYR A 62 7.94 -0.60 6.56
C TYR A 62 9.10 -0.47 7.53
N ALA A 63 10.13 0.23 7.07
CA ALA A 63 11.22 0.72 7.88
C ALA A 63 11.52 2.17 7.48
N ALA A 64 11.77 3.03 8.47
CA ALA A 64 12.19 4.39 8.27
C ALA A 64 13.44 4.70 9.07
N LEU A 65 14.30 5.56 8.50
CA LEU A 65 15.50 6.07 9.14
C LEU A 65 15.45 7.59 9.11
N GLU A 66 15.43 8.19 10.28
CA GLU A 66 15.50 9.63 10.49
C GLU A 66 16.88 10.01 11.03
N HIS A 67 17.37 11.18 10.61
CA HIS A 67 18.71 11.61 10.95
C HIS A 67 18.85 13.14 10.96
N PRO A 68 19.72 13.73 11.79
CA PRO A 68 19.87 15.17 11.93
C PRO A 68 20.80 15.79 10.89
N ILE A 69 21.22 15.08 9.84
CA ILE A 69 22.16 15.63 8.84
C ILE A 69 21.43 16.66 7.98
N PRO A 70 21.81 17.94 8.00
CA PRO A 70 21.12 18.98 7.25
C PRO A 70 21.13 18.69 5.73
N PHE A 71 20.03 18.99 5.06
CA PHE A 71 19.85 18.86 3.59
C PHE A 71 19.88 17.44 3.04
N VAL A 72 20.04 16.42 3.89
CA VAL A 72 19.84 15.03 3.51
C VAL A 72 18.41 14.62 3.92
N PRO A 73 17.58 14.07 3.03
CA PRO A 73 16.25 13.65 3.40
C PRO A 73 16.29 12.38 4.25
N ASN A 74 15.33 12.23 5.15
CA ASN A 74 14.99 10.98 5.79
C ASN A 74 14.49 9.99 4.75
N ILE A 75 14.57 8.70 5.05
CA ILE A 75 14.14 7.63 4.12
C ILE A 75 13.16 6.70 4.80
N LYS A 76 12.07 6.35 4.10
CA LYS A 76 11.15 5.28 4.47
C LYS A 76 10.98 4.33 3.28
N VAL A 77 11.04 3.05 3.54
CA VAL A 77 10.71 2.00 2.56
C VAL A 77 9.52 1.22 3.09
N ARG A 78 8.46 1.08 2.27
CA ARG A 78 7.26 0.32 2.60
C ARG A 78 7.00 -0.71 1.50
N ARG A 79 6.76 -1.96 1.86
CA ARG A 79 6.25 -2.99 0.96
C ARG A 79 4.82 -3.33 1.33
N THR A 80 3.91 -3.26 0.36
CA THR A 80 2.49 -3.58 0.53
C THR A 80 2.10 -4.70 -0.44
N ALA A 81 1.54 -5.79 0.08
CA ALA A 81 0.83 -6.76 -0.74
C ALA A 81 -0.53 -6.14 -1.13
N LEU A 82 -0.80 -6.06 -2.43
CA LEU A 82 -2.00 -5.43 -2.98
C LEU A 82 -2.50 -6.29 -4.15
N ASP A 83 -3.00 -7.46 -3.82
CA ASP A 83 -3.58 -8.41 -4.77
C ASP A 83 -5.01 -8.77 -4.35
N THR A 84 -5.88 -9.03 -5.32
CA THR A 84 -7.28 -9.38 -5.10
C THR A 84 -7.80 -10.26 -6.22
N MET A 85 -8.84 -11.04 -5.92
CA MET A 85 -9.57 -11.86 -6.88
C MET A 85 -11.01 -11.36 -6.98
N GLY A 86 -11.60 -11.53 -8.17
CA GLY A 86 -13.00 -11.18 -8.38
C GLY A 86 -13.63 -12.05 -9.48
N ASP A 87 -14.94 -11.98 -9.55
CA ASP A 87 -15.69 -12.68 -10.57
C ASP A 87 -16.84 -11.81 -11.13
N ILE A 88 -17.34 -12.18 -12.29
CA ILE A 88 -18.53 -11.57 -12.92
C ILE A 88 -19.14 -12.52 -13.94
N ILE A 89 -20.45 -12.39 -14.16
CA ILE A 89 -21.09 -12.88 -15.38
C ILE A 89 -21.33 -11.69 -16.28
N LEU A 90 -20.69 -11.67 -17.44
CA LEU A 90 -20.74 -10.52 -18.37
C LEU A 90 -22.17 -10.21 -18.83
N THR A 91 -22.55 -8.95 -18.74
CA THR A 91 -23.82 -8.43 -19.31
C THR A 91 -23.67 -7.83 -20.70
N SER A 92 -22.44 -7.61 -21.13
CA SER A 92 -22.05 -7.12 -22.47
C SER A 92 -20.72 -7.77 -22.87
N GLU A 93 -20.33 -7.61 -24.14
CA GLU A 93 -19.01 -8.02 -24.60
C GLU A 93 -17.91 -7.22 -23.85
N PHE A 94 -16.85 -7.91 -23.48
CA PHE A 94 -15.69 -7.34 -22.81
C PHE A 94 -14.42 -7.70 -23.58
N THR A 95 -13.59 -6.69 -23.82
CA THR A 95 -12.28 -6.87 -24.49
C THR A 95 -11.17 -6.52 -23.53
N PHE A 96 -10.20 -7.42 -23.38
CA PHE A 96 -9.02 -7.18 -22.58
C PHE A 96 -7.79 -7.83 -23.21
N ASN A 97 -6.71 -7.05 -23.37
CA ASN A 97 -5.43 -7.43 -23.99
C ASN A 97 -5.58 -8.23 -25.30
N GLY A 98 -6.53 -7.79 -26.15
CA GLY A 98 -6.79 -8.40 -27.48
C GLY A 98 -7.67 -9.64 -27.48
N GLU A 99 -8.06 -10.17 -26.33
CA GLU A 99 -9.05 -11.24 -26.20
C GLU A 99 -10.45 -10.67 -26.04
N ILE A 100 -11.43 -11.33 -26.62
CA ILE A 100 -12.85 -10.93 -26.61
C ILE A 100 -13.65 -11.96 -25.83
N PHE A 101 -14.30 -11.52 -24.78
CA PHE A 101 -15.21 -12.32 -23.96
C PHE A 101 -16.65 -11.93 -24.26
N SER A 102 -17.46 -12.90 -24.68
CA SER A 102 -18.85 -12.67 -25.10
C SER A 102 -19.78 -12.43 -23.90
N THR A 103 -20.92 -11.82 -24.15
CA THR A 103 -22.02 -11.72 -23.19
C THR A 103 -22.38 -13.09 -22.59
N ASP A 104 -22.82 -13.11 -21.35
CA ASP A 104 -23.15 -14.30 -20.54
C ASP A 104 -21.95 -15.20 -20.20
N THR A 105 -20.69 -14.80 -20.51
CA THR A 105 -19.49 -15.53 -20.10
C THR A 105 -19.21 -15.28 -18.61
N PRO A 106 -19.04 -16.32 -17.77
CA PRO A 106 -18.56 -16.16 -16.42
C PRO A 106 -17.05 -15.97 -16.41
N LEU A 107 -16.57 -14.87 -15.87
CA LEU A 107 -15.15 -14.56 -15.75
C LEU A 107 -14.68 -14.62 -14.31
N ASN A 108 -13.43 -15.06 -14.13
CA ASN A 108 -12.62 -14.82 -12.94
C ASN A 108 -11.51 -13.82 -13.29
N THR A 109 -11.19 -12.95 -12.37
CA THR A 109 -10.07 -12.02 -12.50
C THR A 109 -9.16 -12.06 -11.28
N GLU A 110 -7.89 -11.80 -11.51
CA GLU A 110 -6.89 -11.54 -10.48
C GLU A 110 -6.21 -10.20 -10.83
N VAL A 111 -6.16 -9.31 -9.86
CA VAL A 111 -5.46 -8.02 -9.97
C VAL A 111 -4.38 -7.99 -8.93
N ASP A 112 -3.12 -7.96 -9.33
CA ASP A 112 -1.96 -7.78 -8.46
C ASP A 112 -1.33 -6.41 -8.74
N MET A 113 -1.29 -5.55 -7.72
CA MET A 113 -0.64 -4.24 -7.71
C MET A 113 0.35 -4.13 -6.54
N THR A 114 0.90 -5.26 -6.11
CA THR A 114 1.89 -5.31 -5.04
C THR A 114 3.03 -4.33 -5.31
N ASN A 115 3.32 -3.49 -4.34
CA ASN A 115 4.19 -2.35 -4.56
C ASN A 115 5.22 -2.15 -3.44
N THR A 116 6.27 -1.38 -3.78
CA THR A 116 7.28 -0.90 -2.84
C THR A 116 7.41 0.60 -2.97
N ASP A 117 7.15 1.31 -1.88
CA ASP A 117 7.35 2.74 -1.77
C ASP A 117 8.79 3.05 -1.31
N PHE A 118 9.45 3.96 -2.01
CA PHE A 118 10.73 4.56 -1.65
C PHE A 118 10.49 6.04 -1.37
N ILE A 119 10.35 6.39 -0.10
CA ILE A 119 9.95 7.72 0.33
C ILE A 119 11.17 8.47 0.85
N LEU A 120 11.40 9.66 0.30
CA LEU A 120 12.39 10.63 0.77
C LEU A 120 11.66 11.86 1.30
N TYR A 121 11.87 12.22 2.57
CA TYR A 121 11.11 13.27 3.22
C TYR A 121 11.95 14.12 4.17
N TYR A 122 11.44 15.31 4.46
CA TYR A 122 11.96 16.20 5.48
C TYR A 122 10.88 16.44 6.54
N GLU A 123 11.28 16.44 7.77
CA GLU A 123 10.47 16.94 8.89
C GLU A 123 10.48 18.48 8.82
N LEU A 124 9.40 19.06 8.25
CA LEU A 124 9.28 20.50 8.13
C LEU A 124 8.91 21.17 9.44
N PHE A 125 8.26 20.44 10.29
CA PHE A 125 7.87 20.85 11.63
C PHE A 125 7.85 19.63 12.54
N ASP A 126 8.53 19.71 13.66
CA ASP A 126 8.54 18.67 14.67
C ASP A 126 8.64 19.28 16.08
N ASN A 127 7.73 18.84 16.96
CA ASN A 127 7.75 19.10 18.38
C ASN A 127 7.02 17.97 19.13
N ASP A 128 7.04 17.99 20.48
CA ASP A 128 6.45 16.96 21.34
C ASP A 128 4.96 16.65 21.08
N LEU A 129 4.25 17.48 20.30
CA LEU A 129 2.80 17.32 20.05
C LEU A 129 2.46 17.13 18.58
N ILE A 130 3.19 17.73 17.67
CA ILE A 130 2.85 17.74 16.25
C ILE A 130 4.13 17.56 15.46
N SER A 131 4.11 16.62 14.50
CA SER A 131 5.12 16.55 13.44
C SER A 131 4.45 16.65 12.07
N PHE A 132 5.15 17.27 11.13
CA PHE A 132 4.72 17.38 9.74
C PHE A 132 5.89 17.11 8.81
N ASP A 133 5.73 16.06 8.03
CA ASP A 133 6.69 15.59 7.04
C ASP A 133 6.18 15.90 5.64
N PHE A 134 7.12 16.25 4.76
CA PHE A 134 6.83 16.48 3.37
C PHE A 134 7.97 15.94 2.50
N GLY A 135 7.62 15.32 1.36
CA GLY A 135 8.62 14.70 0.52
C GLY A 135 8.10 14.18 -0.81
N ILE A 136 8.83 13.21 -1.34
CA ILE A 136 8.49 12.50 -2.55
C ILE A 136 8.50 11.00 -2.30
N ASN A 137 7.63 10.29 -3.00
CA ASN A 137 7.56 8.83 -3.01
C ASN A 137 7.79 8.32 -4.44
N GLY A 138 8.73 7.41 -4.61
CA GLY A 138 8.83 6.58 -5.80
C GLY A 138 8.14 5.24 -5.53
N LYS A 139 6.87 5.11 -5.93
CA LYS A 139 6.12 3.85 -5.81
C LYS A 139 6.47 2.92 -6.96
N TYR A 140 7.26 1.88 -6.68
CA TYR A 140 7.54 0.81 -7.63
C TYR A 140 6.40 -0.21 -7.57
N ILE A 141 5.70 -0.37 -8.68
CA ILE A 141 4.65 -1.35 -8.87
C ILE A 141 5.21 -2.44 -9.78
N ASP A 142 4.97 -3.71 -9.44
CA ASP A 142 5.25 -4.89 -10.24
C ASP A 142 3.98 -5.72 -10.21
N GLY A 143 3.16 -5.57 -11.23
CA GLY A 143 1.77 -5.95 -11.21
C GLY A 143 1.33 -6.76 -12.41
N GLU A 144 0.15 -7.36 -12.27
CA GLU A 144 -0.51 -8.18 -13.27
C GLU A 144 -2.02 -8.00 -13.17
N ILE A 145 -2.69 -7.95 -14.31
CA ILE A 145 -4.13 -8.16 -14.42
C ILE A 145 -4.35 -9.43 -15.26
N PHE A 146 -5.03 -10.39 -14.68
CA PHE A 146 -5.37 -11.66 -15.31
C PHE A 146 -6.89 -11.85 -15.35
N VAL A 147 -7.43 -12.23 -16.51
CA VAL A 147 -8.85 -12.52 -16.71
C VAL A 147 -9.00 -13.84 -17.43
N GLN A 148 -9.92 -14.69 -16.98
CA GLN A 148 -10.15 -16.02 -17.53
C GLN A 148 -11.62 -16.37 -17.57
N ASP A 149 -12.07 -16.99 -18.68
CA ASP A 149 -13.36 -17.65 -18.75
C ASP A 149 -13.39 -18.87 -17.83
N SER A 150 -14.28 -18.84 -16.83
CA SER A 150 -14.42 -19.95 -15.86
C SER A 150 -14.94 -21.23 -16.49
N SER A 151 -15.59 -21.14 -17.67
CA SER A 151 -16.13 -22.29 -18.41
C SER A 151 -15.13 -22.88 -19.41
N ASP A 152 -14.20 -22.04 -19.89
CA ASP A 152 -13.14 -22.44 -20.83
C ASP A 152 -11.81 -21.80 -20.44
N THR A 153 -11.05 -22.49 -19.60
CA THR A 153 -9.77 -22.01 -19.08
C THR A 153 -8.67 -21.81 -20.13
N THR A 154 -8.92 -22.13 -21.40
CA THR A 154 -8.04 -21.82 -22.51
C THR A 154 -8.26 -20.42 -23.10
N ASN A 155 -9.40 -19.80 -22.76
CA ASN A 155 -9.74 -18.42 -23.10
C ASN A 155 -9.40 -17.50 -21.92
N PHE A 156 -8.26 -16.81 -22.01
CA PHE A 156 -7.76 -15.91 -20.97
C PHE A 156 -6.97 -14.75 -21.58
N ALA A 157 -6.93 -13.66 -20.87
CA ALA A 157 -6.09 -12.50 -21.14
C ALA A 157 -5.21 -12.18 -19.91
N ARG A 158 -4.00 -11.69 -20.18
CA ARG A 158 -3.01 -11.33 -19.14
C ARG A 158 -2.26 -10.08 -19.56
N GLU A 159 -2.19 -9.11 -18.66
CA GLU A 159 -1.38 -7.91 -18.83
C GLU A 159 -0.41 -7.80 -17.64
N GLU A 160 0.88 -7.78 -17.93
CA GLU A 160 1.94 -7.58 -16.93
C GLU A 160 2.52 -6.17 -17.10
N PHE A 161 2.70 -5.46 -16.00
CA PHE A 161 3.26 -4.12 -16.01
C PHE A 161 4.18 -3.89 -14.82
N SER A 162 5.21 -3.07 -15.04
CA SER A 162 6.10 -2.65 -13.96
C SER A 162 6.60 -1.24 -14.19
N GLY A 163 6.77 -0.49 -13.12
CA GLY A 163 7.26 0.88 -13.22
C GLY A 163 7.38 1.59 -11.89
N VAL A 164 7.99 2.78 -11.94
CA VAL A 164 8.07 3.68 -10.79
C VAL A 164 7.16 4.88 -11.04
N VAL A 165 6.20 5.09 -10.15
CA VAL A 165 5.30 6.24 -10.16
C VAL A 165 5.80 7.28 -9.16
N PRO A 166 6.22 8.47 -9.60
CA PRO A 166 6.65 9.53 -8.72
C PRO A 166 5.44 10.24 -8.12
N MET A 167 5.34 10.29 -6.80
CA MET A 167 4.22 10.89 -6.07
C MET A 167 4.73 11.93 -5.07
N VAL A 168 3.87 12.90 -4.73
CA VAL A 168 4.09 13.79 -3.60
C VAL A 168 3.70 13.06 -2.32
N TYR A 169 4.54 13.13 -1.29
CA TYR A 169 4.33 12.51 0.01
C TYR A 169 4.12 13.55 1.09
N SER A 170 3.23 13.26 2.04
CA SER A 170 3.11 14.02 3.28
C SER A 170 2.62 13.14 4.42
N ARG A 171 3.01 13.50 5.66
CA ARG A 171 2.52 12.91 6.90
C ARG A 171 2.34 13.99 7.94
N LEU A 172 1.22 13.93 8.64
CA LEU A 172 0.92 14.75 9.81
C LEU A 172 0.66 13.82 11.00
N TYR A 173 1.35 14.06 12.11
CA TYR A 173 1.10 13.38 13.38
C TYR A 173 0.71 14.41 14.45
N VAL A 174 -0.24 14.05 15.30
CA VAL A 174 -0.67 14.85 16.45
C VAL A 174 -0.77 13.94 17.67
N GLY A 175 0.13 14.15 18.65
CA GLY A 175 0.12 13.46 19.93
C GLY A 175 -0.83 14.12 20.93
N LEU A 176 -1.43 13.32 21.80
CA LEU A 176 -2.23 13.81 22.92
C LEU A 176 -1.39 13.74 24.20
N PRO A 177 -0.99 14.88 24.79
CA PRO A 177 -0.05 14.91 25.90
C PRO A 177 -0.52 14.09 27.09
N PHE A 178 0.38 13.37 27.72
CA PHE A 178 0.18 12.55 28.92
C PHE A 178 -0.73 11.32 28.75
N THR A 179 -1.07 10.93 27.52
CA THR A 179 -2.00 9.82 27.29
C THR A 179 -1.38 8.63 26.58
N GLY A 180 -0.27 8.83 25.88
CA GLY A 180 0.29 7.86 24.93
C GLY A 180 -0.54 7.71 23.65
N LEU A 181 -1.61 8.51 23.48
CA LEU A 181 -2.46 8.49 22.31
C LEU A 181 -1.99 9.52 21.29
N GLY A 182 -2.14 9.17 20.01
CA GLY A 182 -1.89 10.06 18.89
C GLY A 182 -2.82 9.76 17.72
N VAL A 183 -2.78 10.64 16.74
CA VAL A 183 -3.46 10.49 15.45
C VAL A 183 -2.48 10.85 14.36
N TYR A 184 -2.42 10.07 13.29
CA TYR A 184 -1.70 10.49 12.11
C TYR A 184 -2.55 10.37 10.84
N ALA A 185 -2.20 11.18 9.86
CA ALA A 185 -2.62 11.04 8.47
C ALA A 185 -1.35 11.02 7.61
N GLU A 186 -1.23 10.03 6.75
CA GLU A 186 -0.09 9.85 5.85
C GLU A 186 -0.61 9.55 4.45
N GLY A 187 0.05 10.05 3.41
CA GLY A 187 -0.34 9.70 2.06
C GLY A 187 0.64 10.15 0.99
N SER A 188 0.45 9.53 -0.18
CA SER A 188 1.13 9.86 -1.43
C SER A 188 0.09 10.11 -2.52
N PHE A 189 0.36 11.09 -3.38
CA PHE A 189 -0.58 11.52 -4.40
C PHE A 189 0.14 11.89 -5.69
N LEU A 190 -0.42 11.45 -6.82
CA LEU A 190 -0.08 11.90 -8.16
C LEU A 190 -1.38 12.10 -8.97
N SER A 191 -1.47 13.21 -9.69
CA SER A 191 -2.47 13.39 -10.72
C SER A 191 -1.81 14.09 -11.91
N ILE A 192 -1.85 13.48 -13.08
CA ILE A 192 -1.28 14.01 -14.32
C ILE A 192 -2.31 13.73 -15.43
N ASP A 193 -2.73 14.79 -16.12
CA ASP A 193 -3.82 14.75 -17.09
C ASP A 193 -5.07 14.10 -16.46
N ASP A 194 -5.59 13.04 -17.04
CA ASP A 194 -6.78 12.32 -16.57
C ASP A 194 -6.43 11.04 -15.79
N HIS A 195 -5.15 10.91 -15.31
CA HIS A 195 -4.69 9.78 -14.51
C HIS A 195 -4.44 10.18 -13.07
N THR A 196 -4.92 9.40 -12.13
CA THR A 196 -4.73 9.63 -10.69
C THR A 196 -4.28 8.35 -9.99
N LEU A 197 -3.24 8.47 -9.15
CA LEU A 197 -2.86 7.46 -8.17
C LEU A 197 -2.76 8.13 -6.80
N SER A 198 -3.54 7.65 -5.85
CA SER A 198 -3.49 8.09 -4.46
C SER A 198 -3.40 6.89 -3.52
N ASP A 199 -2.64 7.03 -2.45
CA ASP A 199 -2.51 6.05 -1.37
C ASP A 199 -2.44 6.82 -0.05
N TYR A 200 -3.44 6.67 0.80
CA TYR A 200 -3.52 7.42 2.05
C TYR A 200 -4.06 6.57 3.19
N GLU A 201 -3.62 6.90 4.39
CA GLU A 201 -4.09 6.28 5.62
C GLU A 201 -4.27 7.31 6.74
N VAL A 202 -5.25 7.05 7.61
CA VAL A 202 -5.47 7.80 8.85
C VAL A 202 -5.60 6.80 9.99
N ALA A 203 -4.87 7.02 11.09
CA ALA A 203 -4.92 6.10 12.22
C ALA A 203 -4.84 6.80 13.57
N LEU A 204 -5.42 6.13 14.55
CA LEU A 204 -5.15 6.32 15.96
C LEU A 204 -3.92 5.49 16.33
N THR A 205 -3.04 6.05 17.16
CA THR A 205 -1.89 5.36 17.74
C THR A 205 -2.02 5.29 19.25
N TYR A 206 -1.49 4.23 19.83
CA TYR A 206 -1.37 4.09 21.26
C TYR A 206 0.02 3.55 21.61
N GLU A 207 0.84 4.40 22.21
CA GLU A 207 2.15 4.05 22.73
C GLU A 207 1.98 3.32 24.06
N PHE A 208 2.36 2.06 24.09
CA PHE A 208 2.22 1.18 25.27
C PHE A 208 3.55 0.80 25.90
N VAL A 209 4.65 1.05 25.20
CA VAL A 209 6.01 1.00 25.70
C VAL A 209 6.68 2.32 25.35
N ASP A 210 7.17 3.02 26.36
CA ASP A 210 7.94 4.26 26.25
C ASP A 210 9.13 4.14 27.21
N ASN A 211 10.33 3.99 26.66
CA ASN A 211 11.55 3.97 27.44
C ASN A 211 12.74 4.43 26.59
N LEU A 212 13.88 4.71 27.24
CA LEU A 212 15.09 5.26 26.63
C LEU A 212 15.71 4.43 25.50
N ALA A 213 15.25 3.23 25.24
CA ALA A 213 15.87 2.33 24.26
C ALA A 213 14.90 1.90 23.15
N VAL A 214 13.61 1.84 23.46
CA VAL A 214 12.58 1.34 22.53
C VAL A 214 11.23 1.92 22.90
N ASP A 215 10.53 2.47 21.92
CA ASP A 215 9.14 2.85 22.02
C ASP A 215 8.30 1.91 21.12
N MET A 216 7.14 1.50 21.60
CA MET A 216 6.26 0.62 20.84
C MET A 216 4.85 1.19 20.83
N SER A 217 4.27 1.30 19.65
CA SER A 217 2.91 1.77 19.46
C SER A 217 2.04 0.78 18.69
N LEU A 218 0.78 0.73 19.05
CA LEU A 218 -0.29 0.11 18.27
C LEU A 218 -0.91 1.14 17.35
N GLN A 219 -1.32 0.71 16.16
CA GLN A 219 -2.00 1.53 15.16
C GLN A 219 -3.35 0.90 14.84
N LEU A 220 -4.39 1.70 14.74
CA LEU A 220 -5.71 1.29 14.27
C LEU A 220 -6.27 2.39 13.37
N GLY A 221 -6.54 2.06 12.12
CA GLY A 221 -6.88 3.07 11.13
C GLY A 221 -7.65 2.56 9.93
N TYR A 222 -7.73 3.43 8.95
CA TYR A 222 -8.33 3.19 7.64
C TYR A 222 -7.36 3.62 6.57
N ARG A 223 -7.19 2.79 5.54
CA ARG A 223 -6.34 3.04 4.37
C ARG A 223 -7.15 2.92 3.10
N ALA A 224 -6.80 3.74 2.11
CA ALA A 224 -7.31 3.59 0.76
C ALA A 224 -6.22 3.86 -0.28
N THR A 225 -6.22 3.04 -1.33
CA THR A 225 -5.43 3.23 -2.55
C THR A 225 -6.40 3.31 -3.72
N VAL A 226 -6.32 4.38 -4.51
CA VAL A 226 -7.19 4.62 -5.67
C VAL A 226 -6.34 4.77 -6.91
N LEU A 227 -6.68 4.01 -7.95
CA LEU A 227 -6.07 4.07 -9.27
C LEU A 227 -7.14 4.41 -10.31
N GLU A 228 -7.03 5.59 -10.90
CA GLU A 228 -7.85 6.03 -12.03
C GLU A 228 -6.96 6.19 -13.25
N LEU A 229 -7.25 5.46 -14.32
CA LEU A 229 -6.56 5.55 -15.61
C LEU A 229 -7.58 5.80 -16.72
N ASP A 230 -7.30 6.78 -17.58
CA ASP A 230 -8.10 7.09 -18.77
C ASP A 230 -7.21 6.98 -20.01
N ASP A 231 -7.31 5.83 -20.72
CA ASP A 231 -6.54 5.52 -21.93
C ASP A 231 -5.01 5.55 -21.76
N LEU A 232 -4.50 4.98 -20.65
CA LEU A 232 -3.07 4.76 -20.50
C LEU A 232 -2.68 3.43 -21.13
N ASP A 233 -1.94 3.47 -22.25
CA ASP A 233 -1.56 2.29 -23.04
C ASP A 233 -2.77 1.41 -23.44
N ASN A 234 -3.93 2.04 -23.77
CA ASN A 234 -5.24 1.45 -24.01
C ASN A 234 -5.84 0.73 -22.79
N ILE A 235 -5.48 1.13 -21.59
CA ILE A 235 -6.09 0.66 -20.35
C ILE A 235 -6.90 1.79 -19.73
N TYR A 236 -8.16 1.49 -19.46
CA TYR A 236 -9.05 2.28 -18.61
C TYR A 236 -9.22 1.52 -17.29
N SER A 237 -9.11 2.21 -16.18
CA SER A 237 -9.25 1.60 -14.84
C SER A 237 -9.80 2.62 -13.86
N ASP A 238 -10.71 2.14 -13.00
CA ASP A 238 -11.16 2.82 -11.79
C ASP A 238 -11.20 1.76 -10.70
N LEU A 239 -10.13 1.67 -9.92
CA LEU A 239 -9.96 0.68 -8.86
C LEU A 239 -9.73 1.38 -7.53
N GLU A 240 -10.55 1.06 -6.53
CA GLU A 240 -10.41 1.48 -5.15
C GLU A 240 -10.18 0.26 -4.25
N PHE A 241 -9.06 0.26 -3.54
CA PHE A 241 -8.71 -0.68 -2.48
C PHE A 241 -8.81 0.05 -1.16
N SER A 242 -9.78 -0.31 -0.32
CA SER A 242 -10.01 0.46 0.91
C SER A 242 -10.42 -0.41 2.09
N GLY A 243 -10.11 0.02 3.33
CA GLY A 243 -10.52 -0.74 4.50
C GLY A 243 -9.78 -0.41 5.79
N ALA A 244 -10.21 -1.05 6.86
CA ALA A 244 -9.60 -0.89 8.17
C ALA A 244 -8.29 -1.66 8.27
N PHE A 245 -7.32 -1.11 8.99
CA PHE A 245 -6.08 -1.81 9.31
C PHE A 245 -5.74 -1.73 10.80
N ALA A 246 -4.97 -2.70 11.25
CA ALA A 246 -4.31 -2.71 12.55
C ALA A 246 -2.81 -2.93 12.35
N GLY A 247 -1.99 -2.26 13.16
CA GLY A 247 -0.54 -2.33 13.04
C GLY A 247 0.19 -2.18 14.34
N ILE A 248 1.49 -2.43 14.27
CA ILE A 248 2.46 -2.18 15.32
C ILE A 248 3.67 -1.47 14.74
N GLU A 249 4.19 -0.50 15.47
CA GLU A 249 5.44 0.19 15.15
C GLU A 249 6.39 0.10 16.34
N VAL A 250 7.65 -0.06 16.05
CA VAL A 250 8.76 -0.05 17.02
C VAL A 250 9.75 1.02 16.59
N HIS A 251 10.07 1.91 17.51
CA HIS A 251 11.07 2.98 17.36
C HIS A 251 12.26 2.70 18.26
N PHE A 252 13.51 2.85 17.72
CA PHE A 252 14.77 2.59 18.39
C PHE A 252 15.66 3.81 18.42
#